data_519853320967d0d6225eefba369d0ad2
#
_entry.id   519853320967d0d6225eefba369d0ad2
#
_cell.length_a   1.000
_cell.length_b   1.000
_cell.length_c   1.000
_cell.angle_alpha   90.00
_cell.angle_beta   90.00
_cell.angle_gamma   90.00
#
_symmetry.space_group_name_H-M   'P 1'
#
loop_
_entity.id
_entity.type
_entity.pdbx_description
1 polymer ?
#
loop_
_entity_poly.entity_id
_entity_poly.type
_entity_poly.pdbx_seq_one_letter_code
_entity_poly.pdbx_strand_id
1 'polypeptide(L)'
;ILRCLVGSEMCIRDSCIMPREGIFAKVLESGTIKVGDKIEVIYPEKDMPYMAAVMTLSDKGSRGERVDTSGPRAAEILKEHGFKIVEEILLPDEEAQIKKHLIRLSDSRQVDLIITTGGTGLSPRDRTPEATLAVADRNVPGISEAIRAGSMTITKRAMLSRGVSVIRKKTLIINLPGSKKAVEESLSFIIDQLPHGLDTLRENTEDCGRN
;
A
#
# COMPACT_ATOMS: atom_id res chain seq x y z
N ILE A 1 14.81 -25.34 -3.99
CA ILE A 1 14.59 -23.91 -3.74
C ILE A 1 13.29 -23.77 -2.95
N LEU A 2 13.39 -23.22 -1.76
CA LEU A 2 12.25 -22.90 -0.91
C LEU A 2 11.87 -21.44 -1.12
N ARG A 3 10.65 -21.19 -1.63
CA ARG A 3 10.11 -19.83 -1.71
C ARG A 3 9.24 -19.60 -0.48
N CYS A 4 9.66 -18.70 0.39
CA CYS A 4 8.85 -18.29 1.54
C CYS A 4 7.59 -17.57 1.05
N LEU A 5 6.42 -18.11 1.37
CA LEU A 5 5.14 -17.45 1.16
C LEU A 5 4.87 -16.53 2.37
N VAL A 6 5.51 -15.38 2.40
CA VAL A 6 5.11 -14.32 3.31
C VAL A 6 3.75 -13.84 2.83
N GLY A 7 2.67 -14.26 3.53
CA GLY A 7 1.32 -13.83 3.23
C GLY A 7 0.49 -14.77 2.37
N SER A 8 0.49 -16.07 2.62
CA SER A 8 -0.55 -16.95 2.08
C SER A 8 -1.89 -16.66 2.76
N GLU A 9 -2.98 -16.80 2.00
CA GLU A 9 -4.38 -16.60 2.44
C GLU A 9 -4.81 -17.43 3.68
N MET A 10 -3.96 -18.32 4.18
CA MET A 10 -4.25 -19.22 5.29
C MET A 10 -4.08 -18.62 6.70
N CYS A 11 -3.56 -17.39 6.84
CA CYS A 11 -3.36 -16.75 8.15
C CYS A 11 -4.38 -15.65 8.48
N ILE A 12 -5.58 -15.66 7.88
CA ILE A 12 -6.61 -14.61 8.07
C ILE A 12 -7.47 -14.83 9.32
N ARG A 13 -7.29 -15.92 10.08
CA ARG A 13 -8.07 -16.15 11.31
C ARG A 13 -7.24 -15.88 12.54
N ASP A 14 -7.71 -14.96 13.39
CA ASP A 14 -7.18 -14.61 14.72
C ASP A 14 -7.12 -15.79 15.73
N SER A 15 -7.45 -17.02 15.31
CA SER A 15 -7.48 -18.23 16.11
C SER A 15 -6.56 -19.34 15.61
N CYS A 16 -5.55 -19.04 14.81
CA CYS A 16 -4.59 -20.04 14.38
C CYS A 16 -3.68 -20.47 15.55
N ILE A 17 -3.77 -21.74 15.95
CA ILE A 17 -2.95 -22.39 17.01
C ILE A 17 -1.49 -22.61 16.54
N MET A 18 -1.05 -21.95 15.50
CA MET A 18 0.28 -22.12 14.96
C MET A 18 1.34 -21.38 15.79
N PRO A 19 2.51 -21.96 16.00
CA PRO A 19 3.57 -21.30 16.77
C PRO A 19 3.91 -19.93 16.14
N ARG A 20 4.12 -18.94 17.00
CA ARG A 20 4.42 -17.54 16.59
C ARG A 20 5.72 -17.40 15.78
N GLU A 21 6.47 -18.48 15.61
CA GLU A 21 7.80 -18.53 15.02
C GLU A 21 7.91 -19.59 13.91
N GLY A 22 6.87 -19.75 13.08
CA GLY A 22 6.89 -20.66 11.95
C GLY A 22 7.03 -19.92 10.61
N ILE A 23 7.91 -20.40 9.74
CA ILE A 23 8.01 -19.94 8.35
C ILE A 23 7.31 -20.95 7.46
N PHE A 24 6.28 -20.53 6.73
CA PHE A 24 5.65 -21.35 5.69
C PHE A 24 6.37 -21.16 4.37
N ALA A 25 6.75 -22.26 3.76
CA ALA A 25 7.44 -22.22 2.49
C ALA A 25 6.80 -23.18 1.50
N LYS A 26 6.76 -22.80 0.22
CA LYS A 26 6.40 -23.70 -0.87
C LYS A 26 7.67 -24.33 -1.42
N VAL A 27 7.70 -25.66 -1.46
CA VAL A 27 8.79 -26.41 -2.12
C VAL A 27 8.63 -26.26 -3.63
N LEU A 28 9.60 -25.62 -4.27
CA LEU A 28 9.63 -25.45 -5.73
C LEU A 28 10.43 -26.56 -6.41
N GLU A 29 11.49 -27.03 -5.75
CA GLU A 29 12.34 -28.13 -6.20
C GLU A 29 12.52 -29.13 -5.05
N SER A 30 12.44 -30.42 -5.36
CA SER A 30 12.65 -31.47 -4.36
C SER A 30 14.10 -31.48 -3.86
N GLY A 31 14.29 -31.68 -2.56
CA GLY A 31 15.61 -31.74 -1.96
C GLY A 31 15.51 -32.14 -0.49
N THR A 32 16.64 -32.39 0.13
CA THR A 32 16.74 -32.74 1.54
C THR A 32 17.21 -31.53 2.34
N ILE A 33 16.48 -31.17 3.40
CA ILE A 33 16.84 -30.09 4.32
C ILE A 33 17.13 -30.73 5.69
N LYS A 34 18.19 -30.30 6.35
CA LYS A 34 18.58 -30.76 7.67
C LYS A 34 18.67 -29.59 8.64
N VAL A 35 18.53 -29.87 9.93
CA VAL A 35 18.76 -28.89 10.98
C VAL A 35 20.23 -28.43 10.91
N GLY A 36 20.41 -27.11 10.81
CA GLY A 36 21.73 -26.47 10.67
C GLY A 36 22.11 -26.09 9.24
N ASP A 37 21.31 -26.43 8.24
CA ASP A 37 21.53 -25.96 6.88
C ASP A 37 21.38 -24.43 6.82
N LYS A 38 22.25 -23.79 6.02
CA LYS A 38 22.21 -22.34 5.82
C LYS A 38 20.97 -21.96 5.00
N ILE A 39 20.19 -21.03 5.52
CA ILE A 39 19.07 -20.41 4.78
C ILE A 39 19.59 -19.12 4.16
N GLU A 40 19.50 -19.01 2.86
CA GLU A 40 19.77 -17.78 2.13
C GLU A 40 18.44 -17.15 1.71
N VAL A 41 18.24 -15.90 2.09
CA VAL A 41 17.05 -15.15 1.66
C VAL A 41 17.37 -14.57 0.29
N ILE A 42 16.74 -15.14 -0.74
CA ILE A 42 16.81 -14.59 -2.09
C ILE A 42 15.75 -13.48 -2.16
N TYR A 43 16.21 -12.23 -2.18
CA TYR A 43 15.31 -11.10 -2.42
C TYR A 43 14.70 -11.22 -3.81
N PRO A 44 13.44 -10.75 -4.00
CA PRO A 44 12.78 -10.85 -5.29
C PRO A 44 13.63 -10.23 -6.39
N GLU A 45 13.75 -10.96 -7.50
CA GLU A 45 14.41 -10.48 -8.71
C GLU A 45 13.78 -9.16 -9.20
N LYS A 46 14.55 -8.37 -9.95
CA LYS A 46 14.13 -7.07 -10.54
C LYS A 46 12.77 -7.11 -11.26
N ASP A 47 12.36 -8.30 -11.72
CA ASP A 47 11.16 -8.52 -12.54
C ASP A 47 9.90 -8.91 -11.74
N MET A 48 9.95 -8.95 -10.40
CA MET A 48 8.74 -9.26 -9.62
C MET A 48 7.79 -8.06 -9.57
N PRO A 49 6.49 -8.29 -9.84
CA PRO A 49 5.50 -7.22 -9.78
C PRO A 49 5.49 -6.56 -8.40
N TYR A 50 5.26 -5.25 -8.37
CA TYR A 50 5.09 -4.54 -7.10
C TYR A 50 3.83 -5.01 -6.41
N MET A 51 3.94 -5.36 -5.14
CA MET A 51 2.81 -5.73 -4.30
C MET A 51 2.13 -4.47 -3.77
N ALA A 52 0.84 -4.32 -4.03
CA ALA A 52 0.07 -3.18 -3.56
C ALA A 52 -1.13 -3.60 -2.72
N ALA A 53 -1.49 -2.78 -1.74
CA ALA A 53 -2.74 -2.88 -0.99
C ALA A 53 -3.57 -1.60 -1.15
N VAL A 54 -4.88 -1.75 -1.16
CA VAL A 54 -5.82 -0.63 -1.22
C VAL A 54 -6.69 -0.62 0.03
N MET A 55 -6.78 0.55 0.68
CA MET A 55 -7.59 0.75 1.87
C MET A 55 -8.62 1.84 1.61
N THR A 56 -9.90 1.50 1.62
CA THR A 56 -11.00 2.48 1.57
C THR A 56 -11.42 2.86 2.98
N LEU A 57 -11.46 4.15 3.24
CA LEU A 57 -11.84 4.72 4.52
C LEU A 57 -13.19 5.41 4.38
N SER A 58 -14.21 4.83 5.00
CA SER A 58 -15.58 5.30 4.90
C SER A 58 -16.47 4.75 6.02
N ASP A 59 -16.93 5.60 6.91
CA ASP A 59 -17.90 5.25 7.95
C ASP A 59 -19.19 4.63 7.35
N LYS A 60 -19.70 5.19 6.25
CA LYS A 60 -20.91 4.68 5.60
C LYS A 60 -20.64 3.36 4.86
N GLY A 61 -19.50 3.27 4.20
CA GLY A 61 -19.09 2.05 3.50
C GLY A 61 -18.92 0.88 4.48
N SER A 62 -18.23 1.08 5.58
CA SER A 62 -17.97 0.05 6.59
C SER A 62 -19.23 -0.48 7.28
N ARG A 63 -20.31 0.33 7.33
CA ARG A 63 -21.62 -0.09 7.82
C ARG A 63 -22.55 -0.65 6.75
N GLY A 64 -22.08 -0.76 5.49
CA GLY A 64 -22.89 -1.24 4.38
C GLY A 64 -23.95 -0.24 3.87
N GLU A 65 -23.92 1.01 4.32
CA GLU A 65 -24.86 2.07 3.92
C GLU A 65 -24.53 2.67 2.53
N ARG A 66 -23.32 2.40 2.04
CA ARG A 66 -22.82 2.88 0.76
C ARG A 66 -21.88 1.84 0.14
N VAL A 67 -22.09 1.57 -1.16
CA VAL A 67 -21.17 0.71 -1.92
C VAL A 67 -19.84 1.44 -2.12
N ASP A 68 -18.74 0.76 -1.80
CA ASP A 68 -17.41 1.26 -2.15
C ASP A 68 -17.17 1.12 -3.65
N THR A 69 -16.87 2.24 -4.29
CA THR A 69 -16.51 2.30 -5.72
C THR A 69 -15.12 2.86 -5.93
N SER A 70 -14.51 3.44 -4.90
CA SER A 70 -13.20 4.10 -4.96
C SER A 70 -12.07 3.10 -4.79
N GLY A 71 -12.14 2.22 -3.81
CA GLY A 71 -11.14 1.17 -3.57
C GLY A 71 -11.01 0.20 -4.76
N PRO A 72 -12.11 -0.44 -5.20
CA PRO A 72 -12.06 -1.31 -6.38
C PRO A 72 -11.51 -0.63 -7.62
N ARG A 73 -11.83 0.66 -7.85
CA ARG A 73 -11.29 1.39 -9.00
C ARG A 73 -9.79 1.67 -8.88
N ALA A 74 -9.32 2.02 -7.68
CA ALA A 74 -7.89 2.14 -7.42
C ALA A 74 -7.15 0.82 -7.69
N ALA A 75 -7.71 -0.29 -7.20
CA ALA A 75 -7.14 -1.62 -7.41
C ALA A 75 -7.09 -2.01 -8.90
N GLU A 76 -8.15 -1.69 -9.65
CA GLU A 76 -8.21 -1.93 -11.10
C GLU A 76 -7.11 -1.17 -11.85
N ILE A 77 -6.98 0.15 -11.61
CA ILE A 77 -5.94 0.99 -12.24
C ILE A 77 -4.54 0.47 -11.89
N LEU A 78 -4.29 0.11 -10.64
CA LEU A 78 -3.00 -0.45 -10.24
C LEU A 78 -2.69 -1.77 -10.98
N LYS A 79 -3.69 -2.66 -11.13
CA LYS A 79 -3.54 -3.91 -11.89
C LYS A 79 -3.22 -3.65 -13.37
N GLU A 80 -3.89 -2.67 -13.99
CA GLU A 80 -3.64 -2.23 -15.37
C GLU A 80 -2.18 -1.77 -15.57
N HIS A 81 -1.55 -1.23 -14.51
CA HIS A 81 -0.15 -0.75 -14.52
C HIS A 81 0.85 -1.76 -13.91
N GLY A 82 0.50 -3.04 -13.87
CA GLY A 82 1.41 -4.13 -13.51
C GLY A 82 1.58 -4.37 -12.00
N PHE A 83 0.81 -3.71 -11.14
CA PHE A 83 0.83 -3.99 -9.71
C PHE A 83 0.03 -5.25 -9.38
N LYS A 84 0.53 -6.04 -8.44
CA LYS A 84 -0.19 -7.16 -7.85
C LYS A 84 -0.94 -6.70 -6.60
N ILE A 85 -2.27 -6.66 -6.66
CA ILE A 85 -3.09 -6.34 -5.48
C ILE A 85 -3.12 -7.55 -4.56
N VAL A 86 -2.61 -7.38 -3.36
CA VAL A 86 -2.55 -8.44 -2.35
C VAL A 86 -3.67 -8.34 -1.33
N GLU A 87 -4.24 -7.15 -1.15
CA GLU A 87 -5.34 -6.94 -0.21
C GLU A 87 -6.14 -5.68 -0.55
N GLU A 88 -7.47 -5.79 -0.46
CA GLU A 88 -8.42 -4.68 -0.52
C GLU A 88 -9.18 -4.64 0.79
N ILE A 89 -9.19 -3.49 1.49
CA ILE A 89 -9.75 -3.34 2.84
C ILE A 89 -10.71 -2.16 2.86
N LEU A 90 -11.86 -2.34 3.50
CA LEU A 90 -12.81 -1.27 3.79
C LEU A 90 -12.90 -1.07 5.30
N LEU A 91 -12.60 0.13 5.79
CA LEU A 91 -12.56 0.48 7.21
C LEU A 91 -13.41 1.72 7.50
N PRO A 92 -13.90 1.88 8.74
CA PRO A 92 -14.41 3.15 9.22
C PRO A 92 -13.29 4.20 9.34
N ASP A 93 -13.65 5.47 9.42
CA ASP A 93 -12.74 6.60 9.61
C ASP A 93 -12.20 6.67 11.06
N GLU A 94 -11.67 5.55 11.56
CA GLU A 94 -11.13 5.37 12.91
C GLU A 94 -9.58 5.33 12.88
N GLU A 95 -8.94 6.38 13.41
CA GLU A 95 -7.49 6.57 13.36
C GLU A 95 -6.69 5.36 13.87
N ALA A 96 -7.15 4.73 14.97
CA ALA A 96 -6.47 3.57 15.56
C ALA A 96 -6.50 2.35 14.63
N GLN A 97 -7.63 2.11 13.93
CA GLN A 97 -7.76 1.02 12.98
C GLN A 97 -6.91 1.28 11.73
N ILE A 98 -6.93 2.51 11.22
CA ILE A 98 -6.12 2.92 10.07
C ILE A 98 -4.64 2.67 10.37
N LYS A 99 -4.13 3.16 11.51
CA LYS A 99 -2.73 2.94 11.94
C LYS A 99 -2.38 1.45 12.04
N LYS A 100 -3.24 0.65 12.68
CA LYS A 100 -3.03 -0.79 12.84
C LYS A 100 -2.85 -1.48 11.47
N HIS A 101 -3.71 -1.16 10.50
CA HIS A 101 -3.63 -1.78 9.18
C HIS A 101 -2.44 -1.27 8.36
N LEU A 102 -2.11 0.03 8.42
CA LEU A 102 -0.92 0.57 7.76
C LEU A 102 0.36 -0.11 8.28
N ILE A 103 0.51 -0.24 9.61
CA ILE A 103 1.64 -0.93 10.22
C ILE A 103 1.68 -2.40 9.78
N ARG A 104 0.56 -3.12 9.84
CA ARG A 104 0.50 -4.53 9.45
C ARG A 104 0.89 -4.74 7.99
N LEU A 105 0.38 -3.91 7.08
CA LEU A 105 0.67 -4.00 5.66
C LEU A 105 2.15 -3.68 5.35
N SER A 106 2.72 -2.68 6.02
CA SER A 106 4.11 -2.29 5.81
C SER A 106 5.09 -3.23 6.52
N ASP A 107 4.84 -3.59 7.78
CA ASP A 107 5.83 -4.28 8.61
C ASP A 107 5.76 -5.80 8.48
N SER A 108 4.54 -6.35 8.36
CA SER A 108 4.31 -7.81 8.34
C SER A 108 4.06 -8.33 6.92
N ARG A 109 3.24 -7.65 6.14
CA ARG A 109 2.98 -8.02 4.73
C ARG A 109 4.07 -7.52 3.79
N GLN A 110 4.79 -6.48 4.17
CA GLN A 110 5.88 -5.88 3.40
C GLN A 110 5.47 -5.54 1.96
N VAL A 111 4.30 -4.93 1.81
CA VAL A 111 3.84 -4.46 0.50
C VAL A 111 4.68 -3.26 0.05
N ASP A 112 4.86 -3.10 -1.25
CA ASP A 112 5.62 -1.96 -1.80
C ASP A 112 4.83 -0.67 -1.77
N LEU A 113 3.50 -0.77 -2.00
CA LEU A 113 2.61 0.38 -2.12
C LEU A 113 1.33 0.18 -1.30
N ILE A 114 0.93 1.20 -0.56
CA ILE A 114 -0.41 1.30 0.03
C ILE A 114 -1.09 2.54 -0.52
N ILE A 115 -2.22 2.35 -1.17
CA ILE A 115 -3.13 3.43 -1.56
C ILE A 115 -4.27 3.46 -0.56
N THR A 116 -4.49 4.62 0.08
CA THR A 116 -5.72 4.83 0.86
C THR A 116 -6.66 5.75 0.09
N THR A 117 -7.95 5.52 0.15
CA THR A 117 -8.97 6.39 -0.43
C THR A 117 -9.97 6.83 0.63
N GLY A 118 -10.25 8.13 0.72
CA GLY A 118 -11.18 8.71 1.69
C GLY A 118 -10.51 9.30 2.93
N GLY A 119 -11.29 9.99 3.75
CA GLY A 119 -10.85 10.63 5.01
C GLY A 119 -9.79 11.71 4.86
N THR A 120 -9.70 12.38 3.69
CA THR A 120 -8.68 13.40 3.40
C THR A 120 -9.19 14.83 3.34
N GLY A 121 -10.46 15.08 3.68
CA GLY A 121 -11.08 16.41 3.67
C GLY A 121 -10.92 17.17 4.99
N LEU A 122 -11.81 18.13 5.23
CA LEU A 122 -11.79 19.02 6.39
C LEU A 122 -12.76 18.62 7.50
N SER A 123 -13.48 17.51 7.34
CA SER A 123 -14.38 17.01 8.38
C SER A 123 -13.58 16.56 9.62
N PRO A 124 -14.08 16.76 10.85
CA PRO A 124 -13.44 16.23 12.05
C PRO A 124 -13.25 14.70 12.03
N ARG A 125 -14.05 13.98 11.23
CA ARG A 125 -13.93 12.53 11.04
C ARG A 125 -12.84 12.14 10.03
N ASP A 126 -12.40 13.06 9.17
CA ASP A 126 -11.35 12.81 8.19
C ASP A 126 -9.98 12.75 8.88
N ARG A 127 -9.55 11.56 9.28
CA ARG A 127 -8.34 11.32 10.08
C ARG A 127 -7.26 10.52 9.34
N THR A 128 -7.44 10.28 8.06
CA THR A 128 -6.49 9.50 7.25
C THR A 128 -5.07 10.13 7.22
N PRO A 129 -4.92 11.44 6.99
CA PRO A 129 -3.58 12.06 6.98
C PRO A 129 -2.86 11.95 8.33
N GLU A 130 -3.59 12.16 9.44
CA GLU A 130 -3.04 12.06 10.79
C GLU A 130 -2.58 10.63 11.10
N ALA A 131 -3.41 9.64 10.76
CA ALA A 131 -3.07 8.23 10.94
C ALA A 131 -1.84 7.84 10.11
N THR A 132 -1.75 8.35 8.88
CA THR A 132 -0.64 8.08 7.96
C THR A 132 0.66 8.71 8.45
N LEU A 133 0.62 9.99 8.87
CA LEU A 133 1.78 10.68 9.42
C LEU A 133 2.28 10.05 10.72
N ALA A 134 1.36 9.56 11.56
CA ALA A 134 1.73 8.93 12.84
C ALA A 134 2.51 7.61 12.69
N VAL A 135 2.46 6.97 11.53
CA VAL A 135 3.18 5.71 11.25
C VAL A 135 4.36 5.89 10.29
N ALA A 136 4.60 7.11 9.83
CA ALA A 136 5.61 7.44 8.83
C ALA A 136 7.02 7.46 9.42
N ASP A 137 7.98 6.91 8.68
CA ASP A 137 9.41 7.10 8.95
C ASP A 137 9.93 8.35 8.22
N ARG A 138 9.43 8.61 7.01
CA ARG A 138 9.83 9.75 6.16
C ARG A 138 8.66 10.29 5.34
N ASN A 139 8.62 11.58 5.11
CA ASN A 139 7.63 12.24 4.25
C ASN A 139 8.10 12.26 2.79
N VAL A 140 7.14 12.15 1.84
CA VAL A 140 7.36 12.27 0.40
C VAL A 140 6.39 13.32 -0.16
N PRO A 141 6.52 14.60 0.21
CA PRO A 141 5.51 15.63 -0.07
C PRO A 141 5.26 15.85 -1.57
N GLY A 142 6.27 15.65 -2.41
CA GLY A 142 6.17 15.86 -3.87
C GLY A 142 5.05 15.06 -4.54
N ILE A 143 4.75 13.84 -4.10
CA ILE A 143 3.65 13.04 -4.65
C ILE A 143 2.30 13.69 -4.33
N SER A 144 2.07 14.08 -3.07
CA SER A 144 0.82 14.74 -2.67
C SER A 144 0.67 16.13 -3.28
N GLU A 145 1.77 16.84 -3.50
CA GLU A 145 1.81 18.13 -4.20
C GLU A 145 1.45 17.95 -5.69
N ALA A 146 2.01 16.95 -6.36
CA ALA A 146 1.68 16.63 -7.75
C ALA A 146 0.20 16.28 -7.92
N ILE A 147 -0.37 15.48 -7.02
CA ILE A 147 -1.80 15.15 -7.01
C ILE A 147 -2.63 16.43 -6.85
N ARG A 148 -2.34 17.30 -5.88
CA ARG A 148 -3.07 18.55 -5.67
C ARG A 148 -2.94 19.48 -6.85
N ALA A 149 -1.74 19.69 -7.37
CA ALA A 149 -1.48 20.56 -8.51
C ALA A 149 -2.22 20.09 -9.77
N GLY A 150 -2.12 18.80 -10.11
CA GLY A 150 -2.86 18.20 -11.21
C GLY A 150 -4.37 18.31 -11.03
N SER A 151 -4.88 17.94 -9.85
CA SER A 151 -6.32 18.03 -9.55
C SER A 151 -6.86 19.45 -9.57
N MET A 152 -6.05 20.48 -9.27
CA MET A 152 -6.44 21.89 -9.37
C MET A 152 -6.69 22.36 -10.79
N THR A 153 -6.15 21.69 -11.80
CA THR A 153 -6.49 21.95 -13.21
C THR A 153 -7.93 21.54 -13.55
N ILE A 154 -8.50 20.61 -12.78
CA ILE A 154 -9.84 20.07 -12.94
C ILE A 154 -10.83 20.76 -12.00
N THR A 155 -10.46 20.91 -10.74
CA THR A 155 -11.29 21.57 -9.72
C THR A 155 -10.47 22.33 -8.69
N LYS A 156 -10.81 23.59 -8.46
CA LYS A 156 -10.17 24.42 -7.44
C LYS A 156 -10.35 23.85 -6.02
N ARG A 157 -11.35 22.99 -5.77
CA ARG A 157 -11.55 22.35 -4.47
C ARG A 157 -10.42 21.39 -4.08
N ALA A 158 -9.61 20.97 -5.04
CA ALA A 158 -8.47 20.09 -4.76
C ALA A 158 -7.47 20.69 -3.76
N MET A 159 -7.37 22.03 -3.65
CA MET A 159 -6.55 22.71 -2.64
C MET A 159 -6.94 22.37 -1.20
N LEU A 160 -8.16 21.90 -0.97
CA LEU A 160 -8.66 21.54 0.36
C LEU A 160 -8.29 20.10 0.78
N SER A 161 -7.66 19.34 -0.12
CA SER A 161 -7.18 17.99 0.21
C SER A 161 -5.99 18.05 1.17
N ARG A 162 -6.11 17.36 2.29
CA ARG A 162 -5.04 17.19 3.28
C ARG A 162 -4.25 15.89 3.08
N GLY A 163 -4.51 15.15 2.00
CA GLY A 163 -3.81 13.91 1.69
C GLY A 163 -2.29 14.08 1.72
N VAL A 164 -1.60 13.08 2.26
CA VAL A 164 -0.15 13.02 2.41
C VAL A 164 0.41 11.79 1.72
N SER A 165 1.73 11.80 1.49
CA SER A 165 2.46 10.65 1.00
C SER A 165 3.69 10.45 1.86
N VAL A 166 3.93 9.22 2.30
CA VAL A 166 4.98 8.90 3.27
C VAL A 166 5.62 7.56 2.94
N ILE A 167 6.78 7.31 3.53
CA ILE A 167 7.46 6.02 3.53
C ILE A 167 7.41 5.46 4.94
N ARG A 168 7.06 4.17 5.06
CA ARG A 168 7.29 3.36 6.24
C ARG A 168 8.09 2.13 5.85
N LYS A 169 9.31 2.00 6.41
CA LYS A 169 10.30 0.99 5.99
C LYS A 169 10.54 1.05 4.47
N LYS A 170 10.15 0.02 3.73
CA LYS A 170 10.23 -0.06 2.26
C LYS A 170 8.87 0.12 1.57
N THR A 171 7.84 0.53 2.30
CA THR A 171 6.49 0.74 1.77
C THR A 171 6.22 2.22 1.52
N LEU A 172 5.80 2.57 0.32
CA LEU A 172 5.25 3.87 -0.02
C LEU A 172 3.75 3.89 0.31
N ILE A 173 3.28 4.89 1.05
CA ILE A 173 1.88 5.08 1.43
C ILE A 173 1.38 6.40 0.86
N ILE A 174 0.27 6.38 0.11
CA ILE A 174 -0.29 7.56 -0.55
C ILE A 174 -1.77 7.69 -0.21
N ASN A 175 -2.19 8.87 0.23
CA ASN A 175 -3.59 9.15 0.50
C ASN A 175 -4.26 9.81 -0.72
N LEU A 176 -5.35 9.21 -1.18
CA LEU A 176 -6.18 9.71 -2.28
C LEU A 176 -7.55 10.18 -1.77
N PRO A 177 -8.25 11.05 -2.53
CA PRO A 177 -9.63 11.42 -2.25
C PRO A 177 -10.58 10.22 -2.31
N GLY A 178 -11.75 10.33 -1.64
CA GLY A 178 -12.69 9.22 -1.48
C GLY A 178 -13.70 9.03 -2.62
N SER A 179 -13.65 9.77 -3.71
CA SER A 179 -14.56 9.56 -4.85
C SER A 179 -13.89 8.79 -5.98
N LYS A 180 -14.61 7.89 -6.65
CA LYS A 180 -14.13 7.12 -7.79
C LYS A 180 -13.43 8.02 -8.82
N LYS A 181 -14.09 9.09 -9.26
CA LYS A 181 -13.54 10.03 -10.24
C LYS A 181 -12.24 10.68 -9.76
N ALA A 182 -12.20 11.13 -8.51
CA ALA A 182 -11.00 11.78 -7.98
C ALA A 182 -9.83 10.77 -7.78
N VAL A 183 -10.10 9.50 -7.53
CA VAL A 183 -9.10 8.43 -7.52
C VAL A 183 -8.50 8.24 -8.91
N GLU A 184 -9.33 8.13 -9.95
CA GLU A 184 -8.89 8.01 -11.35
C GLU A 184 -7.99 9.19 -11.74
N GLU A 185 -8.46 10.42 -11.50
CA GLU A 185 -7.72 11.65 -11.77
C GLU A 185 -6.39 11.70 -10.99
N SER A 186 -6.41 11.40 -9.68
CA SER A 186 -5.22 11.46 -8.85
C SER A 186 -4.16 10.45 -9.26
N LEU A 187 -4.57 9.21 -9.55
CA LEU A 187 -3.63 8.18 -10.01
C LEU A 187 -3.03 8.53 -11.38
N SER A 188 -3.81 9.10 -12.31
CA SER A 188 -3.29 9.48 -13.63
C SER A 188 -2.13 10.48 -13.59
N PHE A 189 -2.00 11.27 -12.52
CA PHE A 189 -0.90 12.22 -12.37
C PHE A 189 0.41 11.61 -11.85
N ILE A 190 0.35 10.42 -11.25
CA ILE A 190 1.51 9.88 -10.52
C ILE A 190 1.88 8.46 -10.92
N ILE A 191 0.96 7.69 -11.50
CA ILE A 191 1.09 6.23 -11.65
C ILE A 191 2.35 5.81 -12.41
N ASP A 192 2.70 6.54 -13.47
CA ASP A 192 3.86 6.24 -14.32
C ASP A 192 5.21 6.44 -13.61
N GLN A 193 5.23 7.24 -12.54
CA GLN A 193 6.45 7.53 -11.77
C GLN A 193 6.63 6.61 -10.56
N LEU A 194 5.57 5.90 -10.14
CA LEU A 194 5.61 5.04 -8.96
C LEU A 194 6.62 3.90 -9.09
N PRO A 195 6.74 3.19 -10.23
CA PRO A 195 7.73 2.13 -10.40
C PRO A 195 9.15 2.58 -10.08
N HIS A 196 9.59 3.71 -10.63
CA HIS A 196 10.93 4.26 -10.37
C HIS A 196 11.17 4.54 -8.87
N GLY A 197 10.20 5.14 -8.19
CA GLY A 197 10.28 5.39 -6.74
C GLY A 197 10.35 4.10 -5.93
N LEU A 198 9.58 3.08 -6.31
CA LEU A 198 9.55 1.79 -5.65
C LEU A 198 10.82 0.97 -5.88
N ASP A 199 11.43 1.04 -7.07
CA ASP A 199 12.75 0.44 -7.33
C ASP A 199 13.81 1.05 -6.41
N THR A 200 13.78 2.36 -6.23
CA THR A 200 14.68 3.04 -5.30
C THR A 200 14.47 2.56 -3.86
N LEU A 201 13.23 2.34 -3.44
CA LEU A 201 12.91 1.82 -2.10
C LEU A 201 13.32 0.35 -1.92
N ARG A 202 13.27 -0.45 -2.99
CA ARG A 202 13.76 -1.83 -3.01
C ARG A 202 15.28 -1.93 -3.04
N GLU A 203 16.01 -0.81 -3.23
CA GLU A 203 17.47 -0.76 -3.43
C GLU A 203 17.91 -1.45 -4.74
N ASN A 204 17.00 -1.51 -5.72
CA ASN A 204 17.25 -2.13 -7.03
C ASN A 204 17.85 -1.17 -8.07
N THR A 205 18.04 0.10 -7.74
CA THR A 205 18.65 1.09 -8.63
C THR A 205 20.16 1.05 -8.50
N GLU A 206 20.86 0.71 -9.58
CA GLU A 206 22.23 1.14 -9.80
C GLU A 206 22.22 2.69 -9.79
N ASP A 207 23.23 3.31 -9.19
CA ASP A 207 23.34 4.76 -8.98
C ASP A 207 22.62 5.58 -10.06
N CYS A 208 21.60 6.34 -9.67
CA CYS A 208 20.98 7.36 -10.53
C CYS A 208 21.94 8.53 -10.72
N GLY A 209 23.16 8.23 -11.15
CA GLY A 209 24.13 9.19 -11.61
C GLY A 209 23.58 9.90 -12.83
N ARG A 210 23.40 11.21 -12.73
CA ARG A 210 23.04 12.09 -13.85
C ARG A 210 24.05 11.87 -14.97
N ASN A 211 23.60 11.29 -16.08
CA ASN A 211 24.20 11.51 -17.38
C ASN A 211 23.73 12.86 -17.92
#